data_1568c65a612b360d687562519d74645f
#
_entry.id   1568c65a612b360d687562519d74645f
#
_cell.length_a   1.000
_cell.length_b   1.000
_cell.length_c   1.000
_cell.angle_alpha   90.00
_cell.angle_beta   90.00
_cell.angle_gamma   90.00
#
_symmetry.space_group_name_H-M   'P 1'
#
loop_
_entity.id
_entity.type
_entity.pdbx_description
1 polymer ?
#
loop_
_entity_poly.entity_id
_entity_poly.type
_entity_poly.pdbx_seq_one_letter_code
_entity_poly.pdbx_strand_id
1 'polypeptide(L)'
;AVILLICLVKIGSAGQDLPYAGQTLSVYMPGEYMGENVIPDFEKATGATVAMEYFDSNEQMYIKVANEENYDVLIPSDYMIQRLMDEGYLQKLKPELLTCMDEITDSVKHPAFDPDDAYSVSYFWGTVGIVYDKTKVSEEDLEREGFNIFKDTKYRGDIYLYDSERDSFMMALKALDYSMNTENEAELQEAYQWLVECVQTMKPEIVTDEVIDNMAQGRKALALCYSGDAAYIMAENENMGYYLPESGTNLWYDSMVIPANAKNVELAHEFINFVTSYDYAYDNSSYVGYTSPNQEVLDVLSGEGGDYEGINAYLPRVGYPKDEVFVFNDDTRKIIGNLWSKVKIAASNAN
;
A
#
# COMPACT_ATOMS: atom_id res chain seq x y z
N ALA A 1 45.89 41.97 -49.85
CA ALA A 1 45.14 40.75 -49.52
C ALA A 1 45.25 40.47 -48.02
N VAL A 2 44.17 40.72 -47.31
CA VAL A 2 44.07 40.42 -45.86
C VAL A 2 43.35 39.08 -45.75
N ILE A 3 44.03 38.07 -45.23
CA ILE A 3 43.48 36.77 -44.99
C ILE A 3 42.85 36.82 -43.61
N LEU A 4 41.50 36.78 -43.57
CA LEU A 4 40.70 36.72 -42.35
C LEU A 4 40.68 35.23 -41.88
N LEU A 5 41.42 34.91 -40.79
CA LEU A 5 41.41 33.60 -40.20
C LEU A 5 40.18 33.54 -39.28
N ILE A 6 39.12 32.87 -39.73
CA ILE A 6 37.94 32.58 -38.90
C ILE A 6 38.27 31.39 -38.02
N CYS A 7 38.61 31.64 -36.75
CA CYS A 7 38.65 30.61 -35.71
C CYS A 7 37.19 30.23 -35.35
N LEU A 8 36.74 29.10 -35.89
CA LEU A 8 35.54 28.41 -35.41
C LEU A 8 35.85 27.87 -33.98
N VAL A 9 35.45 28.63 -32.97
CA VAL A 9 35.36 28.11 -31.62
C VAL A 9 34.16 27.18 -31.62
N LYS A 10 34.42 25.87 -31.65
CA LYS A 10 33.41 24.88 -31.24
C LYS A 10 33.14 25.13 -29.76
N ILE A 11 32.01 25.79 -29.46
CA ILE A 11 31.41 25.74 -28.13
C ILE A 11 30.85 24.31 -28.03
N GLY A 12 31.68 23.41 -27.54
CA GLY A 12 31.21 22.12 -27.03
C GLY A 12 30.33 22.44 -25.84
N SER A 13 29.03 22.22 -25.97
CA SER A 13 28.17 21.99 -24.81
C SER A 13 28.78 20.81 -24.11
N ALA A 14 29.44 21.04 -22.96
CA ALA A 14 29.75 20.00 -22.01
C ALA A 14 28.40 19.54 -21.46
N GLY A 15 27.71 18.64 -22.17
CA GLY A 15 26.74 17.74 -21.58
C GLY A 15 27.56 16.91 -20.59
N GLN A 16 27.32 17.05 -19.29
CA GLN A 16 27.76 16.06 -18.33
C GLN A 16 27.26 14.72 -18.90
N ASP A 17 28.18 13.77 -19.11
CA ASP A 17 27.79 12.40 -19.39
C ASP A 17 27.11 11.90 -18.11
N LEU A 18 25.78 11.93 -18.08
CA LEU A 18 24.99 11.47 -16.95
C LEU A 18 25.18 9.94 -16.81
N PRO A 19 25.25 9.41 -15.60
CA PRO A 19 25.76 8.05 -15.33
C PRO A 19 24.97 6.95 -16.06
N TYR A 20 23.69 7.19 -16.34
CA TYR A 20 22.79 6.21 -16.97
C TYR A 20 22.20 6.69 -18.29
N ALA A 21 22.86 7.65 -18.96
CA ALA A 21 22.39 8.18 -20.23
C ALA A 21 22.18 7.09 -21.29
N GLY A 22 20.96 7.07 -21.86
CA GLY A 22 20.57 6.09 -22.89
C GLY A 22 20.12 4.72 -22.36
N GLN A 23 20.09 4.51 -21.05
CA GLN A 23 19.45 3.35 -20.45
C GLN A 23 17.96 3.60 -20.20
N THR A 24 17.15 2.53 -20.18
CA THR A 24 15.72 2.58 -19.85
C THR A 24 15.45 1.68 -18.67
N LEU A 25 14.93 2.25 -17.57
CA LEU A 25 14.44 1.53 -16.40
C LEU A 25 12.97 1.17 -16.63
N SER A 26 12.61 -0.10 -16.46
CA SER A 26 11.21 -0.56 -16.52
C SER A 26 10.66 -0.75 -15.13
N VAL A 27 9.63 0.04 -14.77
CA VAL A 27 8.98 0.01 -13.45
C VAL A 27 7.53 -0.42 -13.59
N TYR A 28 7.08 -1.38 -12.78
CA TYR A 28 5.71 -1.87 -12.75
C TYR A 28 5.14 -1.78 -11.33
N MET A 29 4.09 -0.98 -11.16
CA MET A 29 3.55 -0.58 -9.86
C MET A 29 2.04 -0.30 -9.94
N PRO A 30 1.33 -0.10 -8.80
CA PRO A 30 -0.04 0.41 -8.83
C PRO A 30 -0.17 1.76 -9.52
N GLY A 31 -1.34 2.06 -10.09
CA GLY A 31 -1.62 3.37 -10.69
C GLY A 31 -1.76 4.47 -9.64
N GLU A 32 -1.46 5.71 -9.98
CA GLU A 32 -1.57 6.91 -9.12
C GLU A 32 -0.88 6.77 -7.75
N TYR A 33 0.27 6.11 -7.74
CA TYR A 33 0.95 5.67 -6.54
C TYR A 33 2.35 6.29 -6.37
N MET A 34 2.63 7.38 -7.11
CA MET A 34 3.91 8.11 -7.08
C MET A 34 3.70 9.59 -7.37
N GLY A 35 4.44 10.46 -6.68
CA GLY A 35 4.43 11.90 -6.89
C GLY A 35 4.80 12.30 -8.31
N GLU A 36 4.18 13.37 -8.81
CA GLU A 36 4.30 13.79 -10.22
C GLU A 36 5.74 14.19 -10.61
N ASN A 37 6.55 14.65 -9.65
CA ASN A 37 7.90 15.14 -9.90
C ASN A 37 8.97 14.03 -9.90
N VAL A 38 8.69 12.88 -9.29
CA VAL A 38 9.67 11.81 -9.03
C VAL A 38 10.32 11.31 -10.30
N ILE A 39 9.53 10.92 -11.30
CA ILE A 39 10.06 10.38 -12.55
C ILE A 39 10.79 11.44 -13.38
N PRO A 40 10.23 12.65 -13.62
CA PRO A 40 10.94 13.70 -14.36
C PRO A 40 12.28 14.09 -13.74
N ASP A 41 12.35 14.19 -12.42
CA ASP A 41 13.58 14.56 -11.72
C ASP A 41 14.59 13.41 -11.70
N PHE A 42 14.16 12.16 -11.57
CA PHE A 42 15.03 10.99 -11.70
C PHE A 42 15.67 10.93 -13.10
N GLU A 43 14.89 11.07 -14.16
CA GLU A 43 15.39 11.08 -15.54
C GLU A 43 16.41 12.23 -15.78
N LYS A 44 16.10 13.40 -15.25
CA LYS A 44 16.98 14.57 -15.32
C LYS A 44 18.29 14.36 -14.55
N ALA A 45 18.23 13.75 -13.38
CA ALA A 45 19.40 13.51 -12.52
C ALA A 45 20.32 12.42 -13.09
N THR A 46 19.75 11.38 -13.69
CA THR A 46 20.48 10.18 -14.10
C THR A 46 20.76 10.10 -15.59
N GLY A 47 19.95 10.76 -16.41
CA GLY A 47 19.97 10.64 -17.89
C GLY A 47 19.31 9.37 -18.42
N ALA A 48 18.77 8.52 -17.54
CA ALA A 48 17.97 7.38 -17.92
C ALA A 48 16.57 7.81 -18.38
N THR A 49 15.86 6.93 -19.07
CA THR A 49 14.42 7.04 -19.32
C THR A 49 13.70 6.02 -18.43
N VAL A 50 12.55 6.37 -17.87
CA VAL A 50 11.74 5.45 -17.06
C VAL A 50 10.49 5.04 -17.84
N ALA A 51 10.35 3.74 -18.09
CA ALA A 51 9.16 3.15 -18.70
C ALA A 51 8.23 2.66 -17.59
N MET A 52 7.16 3.42 -17.31
CA MET A 52 6.18 3.08 -16.30
C MET A 52 5.11 2.16 -16.87
N GLU A 53 4.77 1.11 -16.13
CA GLU A 53 3.61 0.27 -16.36
C GLU A 53 2.82 0.14 -15.05
N TYR A 54 1.49 -0.01 -15.15
CA TYR A 54 0.61 -0.02 -13.99
C TYR A 54 -0.20 -1.31 -13.92
N PHE A 55 -0.45 -1.80 -12.71
CA PHE A 55 -1.32 -2.95 -12.46
C PHE A 55 -2.48 -2.57 -11.53
N ASP A 56 -3.62 -3.23 -11.74
CA ASP A 56 -4.80 -3.07 -10.91
C ASP A 56 -4.81 -4.02 -9.71
N SER A 57 -4.00 -5.11 -9.77
CA SER A 57 -3.86 -6.07 -8.67
C SER A 57 -2.50 -6.77 -8.70
N ASN A 58 -2.04 -7.20 -7.51
CA ASN A 58 -0.82 -8.00 -7.38
C ASN A 58 -0.90 -9.32 -8.17
N GLU A 59 -2.08 -9.91 -8.31
CA GLU A 59 -2.31 -11.13 -9.10
C GLU A 59 -2.09 -10.89 -10.60
N GLN A 60 -2.53 -9.73 -11.11
CA GLN A 60 -2.27 -9.33 -12.50
C GLN A 60 -0.76 -9.13 -12.74
N MET A 61 -0.10 -8.43 -11.83
CA MET A 61 1.36 -8.25 -11.87
C MET A 61 2.08 -9.59 -11.86
N TYR A 62 1.71 -10.50 -10.95
CA TYR A 62 2.29 -11.82 -10.83
C TYR A 62 2.20 -12.63 -12.15
N ILE A 63 1.06 -12.59 -12.85
CA ILE A 63 0.88 -13.31 -14.12
C ILE A 63 1.92 -12.85 -15.16
N LYS A 64 2.21 -11.57 -15.26
CA LYS A 64 3.23 -11.04 -16.18
C LYS A 64 4.63 -11.46 -15.78
N VAL A 65 4.96 -11.37 -14.50
CA VAL A 65 6.27 -11.81 -13.97
C VAL A 65 6.47 -13.30 -14.21
N ALA A 66 5.46 -14.13 -13.94
CA ALA A 66 5.50 -15.58 -14.18
C ALA A 66 5.59 -15.95 -15.67
N ASN A 67 5.14 -15.08 -16.57
CA ASN A 67 5.32 -15.19 -18.02
C ASN A 67 6.66 -14.60 -18.53
N GLU A 68 7.60 -14.34 -17.62
CA GLU A 68 8.95 -13.84 -17.92
C GLU A 68 8.96 -12.45 -18.58
N GLU A 69 7.90 -11.63 -18.44
CA GLU A 69 7.98 -10.22 -18.83
C GLU A 69 9.06 -9.52 -18.02
N ASN A 70 9.81 -8.62 -18.67
CA ASN A 70 10.99 -8.01 -18.07
C ASN A 70 10.66 -6.67 -17.45
N TYR A 71 10.87 -6.57 -16.16
CA TYR A 71 10.85 -5.34 -15.38
C TYR A 71 12.16 -5.21 -14.60
N ASP A 72 12.55 -3.99 -14.23
CA ASP A 72 13.72 -3.71 -13.41
C ASP A 72 13.33 -3.47 -11.94
N VAL A 73 12.16 -2.87 -11.71
CA VAL A 73 11.58 -2.63 -10.38
C VAL A 73 10.10 -2.98 -10.38
N LEU A 74 9.66 -3.68 -9.34
CA LEU A 74 8.25 -3.90 -9.01
C LEU A 74 7.95 -3.28 -7.65
N ILE A 75 6.68 -2.87 -7.43
CA ILE A 75 6.21 -2.38 -6.12
C ILE A 75 4.96 -3.18 -5.70
N PRO A 76 5.12 -4.46 -5.30
CA PRO A 76 4.05 -5.31 -4.80
C PRO A 76 3.83 -5.18 -3.30
N SER A 77 2.72 -5.75 -2.82
CA SER A 77 2.42 -5.90 -1.40
C SER A 77 3.13 -7.12 -0.79
N ASP A 78 3.27 -7.12 0.52
CA ASP A 78 3.95 -8.08 1.39
C ASP A 78 3.73 -9.55 1.03
N TYR A 79 2.48 -10.01 0.98
CA TYR A 79 2.13 -11.41 0.66
C TYR A 79 2.58 -11.81 -0.75
N MET A 80 2.59 -10.87 -1.69
CA MET A 80 3.05 -11.12 -3.05
C MET A 80 4.57 -11.11 -3.14
N ILE A 81 5.24 -10.26 -2.36
CA ILE A 81 6.71 -10.31 -2.22
C ILE A 81 7.14 -11.67 -1.71
N GLN A 82 6.49 -12.18 -0.65
CA GLN A 82 6.76 -13.52 -0.13
C GLN A 82 6.61 -14.58 -1.22
N ARG A 83 5.50 -14.56 -1.97
CA ARG A 83 5.28 -15.49 -3.08
C ARG A 83 6.36 -15.42 -4.13
N LEU A 84 6.72 -14.22 -4.59
CA LEU A 84 7.76 -14.01 -5.61
C LEU A 84 9.14 -14.49 -5.14
N MET A 85 9.45 -14.32 -3.83
CA MET A 85 10.68 -14.86 -3.22
C MET A 85 10.68 -16.38 -3.21
N ASP A 86 9.60 -17.00 -2.72
CA ASP A 86 9.47 -18.45 -2.58
C ASP A 86 9.54 -19.18 -3.93
N GLU A 87 8.99 -18.55 -4.98
CA GLU A 87 9.01 -19.08 -6.34
C GLU A 87 10.27 -18.69 -7.15
N GLY A 88 11.18 -17.89 -6.57
CA GLY A 88 12.47 -17.52 -7.17
C GLY A 88 12.39 -16.44 -8.24
N TYR A 89 11.34 -15.63 -8.25
CA TYR A 89 11.17 -14.52 -9.20
C TYR A 89 11.88 -13.23 -8.79
N LEU A 90 12.46 -13.16 -7.57
CA LEU A 90 13.22 -12.01 -7.11
C LEU A 90 14.71 -12.33 -6.98
N GLN A 91 15.55 -11.33 -7.15
CA GLN A 91 16.96 -11.39 -6.78
C GLN A 91 17.21 -10.60 -5.50
N LYS A 92 18.28 -11.00 -4.77
CA LYS A 92 18.70 -10.24 -3.60
C LYS A 92 19.18 -8.85 -3.99
N LEU A 93 18.81 -7.88 -3.19
CA LEU A 93 19.37 -6.54 -3.26
C LEU A 93 20.87 -6.57 -2.95
N LYS A 94 21.59 -5.59 -3.49
CA LYS A 94 23.03 -5.41 -3.25
C LYS A 94 23.22 -4.35 -2.18
N PRO A 95 23.53 -4.71 -0.92
CA PRO A 95 23.62 -3.75 0.17
C PRO A 95 24.61 -2.61 -0.10
N GLU A 96 25.69 -2.90 -0.87
CA GLU A 96 26.68 -1.89 -1.24
C GLU A 96 26.17 -0.82 -2.20
N LEU A 97 25.02 -1.04 -2.83
CA LEU A 97 24.35 -0.08 -3.72
C LEU A 97 23.18 0.65 -3.05
N LEU A 98 22.76 0.21 -1.86
CA LEU A 98 21.66 0.82 -1.10
C LEU A 98 22.20 1.85 -0.10
N THR A 99 22.02 3.11 -0.42
CA THR A 99 22.40 4.23 0.47
C THR A 99 21.24 4.75 1.33
N CYS A 100 20.01 4.37 0.99
CA CYS A 100 18.79 4.85 1.63
C CYS A 100 18.43 4.14 2.95
N MET A 101 19.06 3.01 3.28
CA MET A 101 18.66 2.18 4.42
C MET A 101 18.78 2.87 5.78
N ASP A 102 19.70 3.85 5.91
CA ASP A 102 19.83 4.64 7.13
C ASP A 102 18.70 5.67 7.31
N GLU A 103 18.00 6.02 6.23
CA GLU A 103 16.88 6.96 6.24
C GLU A 103 15.54 6.28 6.56
N ILE A 104 15.48 4.94 6.40
CA ILE A 104 14.28 4.15 6.65
C ILE A 104 14.01 4.00 8.16
N THR A 105 12.76 4.25 8.57
CA THR A 105 12.33 4.03 9.96
C THR A 105 12.50 2.56 10.39
N ASP A 106 12.93 2.34 11.63
CA ASP A 106 13.07 0.99 12.18
C ASP A 106 11.75 0.22 12.23
N SER A 107 10.64 0.93 12.18
CA SER A 107 9.29 0.33 12.21
C SER A 107 8.96 -0.54 10.99
N VAL A 108 9.65 -0.36 9.87
CA VAL A 108 9.41 -1.11 8.62
C VAL A 108 10.61 -1.94 8.19
N LYS A 109 11.69 -1.95 8.98
CA LYS A 109 12.84 -2.84 8.78
C LYS A 109 12.53 -4.24 9.29
N HIS A 110 13.17 -5.23 8.68
CA HIS A 110 13.07 -6.64 9.07
C HIS A 110 11.62 -7.16 9.13
N PRO A 111 10.78 -6.89 8.10
CA PRO A 111 9.42 -7.39 8.06
C PRO A 111 9.40 -8.92 8.05
N ALA A 112 8.33 -9.53 8.57
CA ALA A 112 8.24 -10.99 8.72
C ALA A 112 8.44 -11.76 7.40
N PHE A 113 8.09 -11.18 6.26
CA PHE A 113 8.28 -11.77 4.94
C PHE A 113 9.72 -11.63 4.39
N ASP A 114 10.51 -10.67 4.87
CA ASP A 114 11.91 -10.44 4.48
C ASP A 114 12.76 -10.01 5.70
N PRO A 115 13.00 -10.92 6.67
CA PRO A 115 13.58 -10.57 7.96
C PRO A 115 15.05 -10.11 7.92
N ASP A 116 15.72 -10.28 6.79
CA ASP A 116 17.10 -9.86 6.58
C ASP A 116 17.19 -8.59 5.71
N ASP A 117 16.05 -7.96 5.30
CA ASP A 117 15.96 -6.87 4.33
C ASP A 117 16.75 -7.19 3.04
N ALA A 118 16.70 -8.45 2.63
CA ALA A 118 17.54 -8.95 1.56
C ALA A 118 16.95 -8.78 0.17
N TYR A 119 15.64 -8.60 0.05
CA TYR A 119 14.91 -8.58 -1.22
C TYR A 119 14.07 -7.32 -1.45
N SER A 120 13.76 -6.58 -0.39
CA SER A 120 12.79 -5.50 -0.45
C SER A 120 13.25 -4.24 0.30
N VAL A 121 12.83 -3.07 -0.19
CA VAL A 121 12.91 -1.78 0.50
C VAL A 121 11.49 -1.23 0.59
N SER A 122 11.03 -0.92 1.79
CA SER A 122 9.68 -0.40 2.01
C SER A 122 9.43 0.87 1.20
N TYR A 123 8.25 0.95 0.58
CA TYR A 123 7.79 2.09 -0.21
C TYR A 123 6.66 2.85 0.49
N PHE A 124 5.62 2.13 0.89
CA PHE A 124 4.55 2.59 1.78
C PHE A 124 4.15 1.49 2.75
N TRP A 125 3.50 1.86 3.81
CA TRP A 125 2.97 0.94 4.81
C TRP A 125 1.78 1.54 5.52
N GLY A 126 0.98 0.71 6.17
CA GLY A 126 -0.22 1.19 6.82
C GLY A 126 -1.02 0.07 7.47
N THR A 127 -2.25 0.40 7.85
CA THR A 127 -3.21 -0.52 8.46
C THR A 127 -4.53 -0.51 7.71
N VAL A 128 -5.39 -1.49 7.98
CA VAL A 128 -6.80 -1.47 7.60
C VAL A 128 -7.62 -1.28 8.87
N GLY A 129 -8.50 -0.28 8.88
CA GLY A 129 -9.28 0.05 10.06
C GLY A 129 -10.69 0.51 9.74
N ILE A 130 -11.34 1.09 10.73
CA ILE A 130 -12.70 1.59 10.65
C ILE A 130 -12.66 3.11 10.50
N VAL A 131 -13.06 3.63 9.33
CA VAL A 131 -13.40 5.04 9.19
C VAL A 131 -14.82 5.24 9.67
N TYR A 132 -15.05 6.26 10.49
CA TYR A 132 -16.36 6.51 11.07
C TYR A 132 -16.69 7.99 11.16
N ASP A 133 -17.97 8.31 11.07
CA ASP A 133 -18.52 9.64 11.29
C ASP A 133 -18.76 9.86 12.80
N LYS A 134 -17.94 10.71 13.44
CA LYS A 134 -17.99 11.05 14.87
C LYS A 134 -19.35 11.62 15.31
N THR A 135 -20.15 12.15 14.36
CA THR A 135 -21.49 12.67 14.65
C THR A 135 -22.54 11.57 14.76
N LYS A 136 -22.25 10.37 14.24
CA LYS A 136 -23.16 9.21 14.19
C LYS A 136 -22.71 8.07 15.08
N VAL A 137 -21.40 7.86 15.21
CA VAL A 137 -20.75 6.74 15.89
C VAL A 137 -19.97 7.24 17.07
N SER A 138 -20.19 6.66 18.27
CA SER A 138 -19.41 6.98 19.46
C SER A 138 -18.15 6.13 19.57
N GLU A 139 -17.10 6.68 20.16
CA GLU A 139 -15.88 5.93 20.49
C GLU A 139 -16.19 4.76 21.45
N GLU A 140 -17.13 4.94 22.39
CA GLU A 140 -17.56 3.87 23.30
C GLU A 140 -18.14 2.65 22.56
N ASP A 141 -18.91 2.88 21.48
CA ASP A 141 -19.42 1.78 20.65
C ASP A 141 -18.30 1.07 19.89
N LEU A 142 -17.31 1.81 19.37
CA LEU A 142 -16.14 1.26 18.69
C LEU A 142 -15.27 0.43 19.63
N GLU A 143 -14.98 0.95 20.82
CA GLU A 143 -14.20 0.23 21.84
C GLU A 143 -14.89 -1.05 22.30
N ARG A 144 -16.20 -1.00 22.52
CA ARG A 144 -16.99 -2.16 22.98
C ARG A 144 -17.09 -3.25 21.93
N GLU A 145 -17.27 -2.87 20.65
CA GLU A 145 -17.65 -3.83 19.61
C GLU A 145 -16.51 -4.16 18.64
N GLY A 146 -15.52 -3.30 18.51
CA GLY A 146 -14.46 -3.50 17.51
C GLY A 146 -15.05 -3.71 16.12
N PHE A 147 -14.60 -4.72 15.38
CA PHE A 147 -15.17 -5.06 14.08
C PHE A 147 -16.62 -5.59 14.13
N ASN A 148 -17.12 -6.02 15.31
CA ASN A 148 -18.52 -6.43 15.42
C ASN A 148 -19.50 -5.26 15.24
N ILE A 149 -19.04 -4.00 15.31
CA ILE A 149 -19.86 -2.81 15.01
C ILE A 149 -20.47 -2.87 13.61
N PHE A 150 -19.82 -3.57 12.65
CA PHE A 150 -20.37 -3.82 11.32
C PHE A 150 -21.62 -4.72 11.31
N LYS A 151 -22.00 -5.28 12.46
CA LYS A 151 -23.23 -6.05 12.67
C LYS A 151 -24.20 -5.37 13.65
N ASP A 152 -23.88 -4.18 14.18
CA ASP A 152 -24.80 -3.43 15.02
C ASP A 152 -25.91 -2.84 14.14
N THR A 153 -27.13 -3.32 14.38
CA THR A 153 -28.33 -2.91 13.62
C THR A 153 -28.66 -1.43 13.71
N LYS A 154 -28.07 -0.70 14.67
CA LYS A 154 -28.14 0.76 14.78
C LYS A 154 -27.65 1.45 13.48
N TYR A 155 -26.67 0.83 12.79
CA TYR A 155 -26.05 1.37 11.57
C TYR A 155 -26.53 0.69 10.28
N ARG A 156 -27.66 -0.03 10.33
CA ARG A 156 -28.20 -0.74 9.18
C ARG A 156 -28.44 0.19 7.98
N GLY A 157 -27.86 -0.16 6.83
CA GLY A 157 -27.93 0.62 5.60
C GLY A 157 -26.98 1.83 5.56
N ASP A 158 -26.22 2.06 6.63
CA ASP A 158 -25.30 3.19 6.79
C ASP A 158 -23.83 2.76 6.88
N ILE A 159 -23.46 1.73 6.10
CA ILE A 159 -22.15 1.07 6.13
C ILE A 159 -21.62 0.86 4.72
N TYR A 160 -20.30 1.05 4.52
CA TYR A 160 -19.54 0.55 3.39
C TYR A 160 -18.67 -0.65 3.80
N LEU A 161 -18.67 -1.70 2.99
CA LEU A 161 -17.68 -2.77 3.02
C LEU A 161 -16.73 -2.61 1.82
N TYR A 162 -15.46 -2.86 2.04
CA TYR A 162 -14.48 -2.81 0.97
C TYR A 162 -14.51 -4.09 0.12
N ASP A 163 -14.54 -3.99 -1.22
CA ASP A 163 -14.55 -5.15 -2.13
C ASP A 163 -13.16 -5.77 -2.25
N SER A 164 -12.61 -6.19 -1.12
CA SER A 164 -11.41 -7.00 -1.00
C SER A 164 -11.73 -8.28 -0.25
N GLU A 165 -11.47 -9.43 -0.88
CA GLU A 165 -11.68 -10.73 -0.24
C GLU A 165 -10.83 -10.90 1.01
N ARG A 166 -9.56 -10.45 0.98
CA ARG A 166 -8.63 -10.54 2.11
C ARG A 166 -9.07 -9.66 3.27
N ASP A 167 -9.31 -8.38 3.01
CA ASP A 167 -9.60 -7.42 4.08
C ASP A 167 -10.98 -7.64 4.69
N SER A 168 -11.97 -8.04 3.88
CA SER A 168 -13.29 -8.42 4.39
C SER A 168 -13.23 -9.69 5.25
N PHE A 169 -12.43 -10.70 4.86
CA PHE A 169 -12.23 -11.88 5.69
C PHE A 169 -11.36 -11.57 6.92
N MET A 170 -10.33 -10.73 6.81
CA MET A 170 -9.56 -10.24 7.97
C MET A 170 -10.51 -9.61 9.00
N MET A 171 -11.37 -8.69 8.58
CA MET A 171 -12.36 -8.06 9.48
C MET A 171 -13.22 -9.09 10.22
N ALA A 172 -13.77 -10.09 9.50
CA ALA A 172 -14.61 -11.12 10.10
C ALA A 172 -13.83 -12.05 11.05
N LEU A 173 -12.62 -12.47 10.66
CA LEU A 173 -11.75 -13.31 11.47
C LEU A 173 -11.35 -12.58 12.76
N LYS A 174 -10.95 -11.31 12.67
CA LYS A 174 -10.61 -10.49 13.83
C LYS A 174 -11.83 -10.20 14.72
N ALA A 175 -13.03 -10.06 14.16
CA ALA A 175 -14.27 -9.96 14.93
C ALA A 175 -14.60 -11.24 15.72
N LEU A 176 -14.06 -12.39 15.28
CA LEU A 176 -14.19 -13.70 15.92
C LEU A 176 -12.97 -14.07 16.78
N ASP A 177 -12.02 -13.15 16.99
CA ASP A 177 -10.75 -13.37 17.70
C ASP A 177 -9.85 -14.46 17.07
N TYR A 178 -9.96 -14.68 15.77
CA TYR A 178 -9.08 -15.57 15.01
C TYR A 178 -7.91 -14.80 14.36
N SER A 179 -6.83 -15.54 14.01
CA SER A 179 -5.79 -15.03 13.15
C SER A 179 -6.34 -14.77 11.75
N MET A 180 -5.96 -13.65 11.12
CA MET A 180 -6.33 -13.39 9.73
C MET A 180 -5.59 -14.32 8.74
N ASN A 181 -4.53 -15.01 9.21
CA ASN A 181 -3.74 -15.97 8.46
C ASN A 181 -4.12 -17.43 8.79
N THR A 182 -5.31 -17.66 9.39
CA THR A 182 -5.74 -19.02 9.69
C THR A 182 -5.87 -19.89 8.45
N GLU A 183 -5.40 -21.11 8.52
CA GLU A 183 -5.58 -22.17 7.53
C GLU A 183 -6.70 -23.15 7.94
N ASN A 184 -7.34 -22.92 9.09
CA ASN A 184 -8.40 -23.76 9.60
C ASN A 184 -9.72 -23.50 8.85
N GLU A 185 -10.14 -24.48 8.05
CA GLU A 185 -11.36 -24.35 7.25
C GLU A 185 -12.62 -24.07 8.11
N ALA A 186 -12.68 -24.55 9.35
CA ALA A 186 -13.82 -24.28 10.22
C ALA A 186 -13.88 -22.78 10.60
N GLU A 187 -12.75 -22.15 10.92
CA GLU A 187 -12.66 -20.72 11.21
C GLU A 187 -12.98 -19.87 9.99
N LEU A 188 -12.52 -20.31 8.79
CA LEU A 188 -12.87 -19.66 7.53
C LEU A 188 -14.38 -19.75 7.23
N GLN A 189 -15.02 -20.89 7.57
CA GLN A 189 -16.47 -21.04 7.44
C GLN A 189 -17.23 -20.18 8.45
N GLU A 190 -16.75 -20.04 9.68
CA GLU A 190 -17.36 -19.15 10.68
C GLU A 190 -17.25 -17.68 10.22
N ALA A 191 -16.10 -17.25 9.71
CA ALA A 191 -15.91 -15.92 9.13
C ALA A 191 -16.85 -15.67 7.94
N TYR A 192 -17.00 -16.67 7.06
CA TYR A 192 -17.97 -16.62 5.98
C TYR A 192 -19.41 -16.45 6.48
N GLN A 193 -19.85 -17.22 7.49
CA GLN A 193 -21.18 -17.07 8.09
C GLN A 193 -21.36 -15.68 8.71
N TRP A 194 -20.32 -15.18 9.40
CA TRP A 194 -20.32 -13.83 9.96
C TRP A 194 -20.56 -12.77 8.88
N LEU A 195 -19.85 -12.87 7.73
CA LEU A 195 -19.99 -11.96 6.59
C LEU A 195 -21.37 -12.07 5.93
N VAL A 196 -21.88 -13.30 5.71
CA VAL A 196 -23.22 -13.51 5.15
C VAL A 196 -24.30 -12.88 6.04
N GLU A 197 -24.21 -13.10 7.35
CA GLU A 197 -25.13 -12.50 8.32
C GLU A 197 -25.02 -10.97 8.32
N CYS A 198 -23.81 -10.43 8.25
CA CYS A 198 -23.56 -8.99 8.12
C CYS A 198 -24.27 -8.42 6.89
N VAL A 199 -24.02 -8.96 5.68
CA VAL A 199 -24.58 -8.40 4.45
C VAL A 199 -26.11 -8.54 4.38
N GLN A 200 -26.66 -9.63 4.92
CA GLN A 200 -28.12 -9.86 4.95
C GLN A 200 -28.84 -8.94 5.95
N THR A 201 -28.24 -8.74 7.13
CA THR A 201 -28.85 -7.96 8.21
C THR A 201 -28.61 -6.47 8.01
N MET A 202 -27.37 -6.08 7.70
CA MET A 202 -26.95 -4.68 7.68
C MET A 202 -27.15 -4.00 6.33
N LYS A 203 -27.21 -4.78 5.23
CA LYS A 203 -27.33 -4.25 3.86
C LYS A 203 -26.28 -3.19 3.53
N PRO A 204 -24.99 -3.48 3.73
CA PRO A 204 -23.93 -2.56 3.36
C PRO A 204 -23.86 -2.38 1.84
N GLU A 205 -23.32 -1.27 1.41
CA GLU A 205 -22.83 -1.11 0.05
C GLU A 205 -21.39 -1.64 -0.03
N ILE A 206 -21.12 -2.51 -1.00
CA ILE A 206 -19.77 -3.06 -1.25
C ILE A 206 -19.16 -2.18 -2.33
N VAL A 207 -18.04 -1.54 -2.01
CA VAL A 207 -17.38 -0.50 -2.82
C VAL A 207 -15.86 -0.73 -2.86
N THR A 208 -15.19 -0.09 -3.79
CA THR A 208 -13.73 0.05 -3.84
C THR A 208 -13.35 1.49 -3.49
N ASP A 209 -12.71 2.21 -4.38
CA ASP A 209 -12.19 3.57 -4.13
C ASP A 209 -13.30 4.61 -3.94
N GLU A 210 -14.55 4.29 -4.33
CA GLU A 210 -15.70 5.16 -4.05
C GLU A 210 -15.89 5.42 -2.54
N VAL A 211 -15.35 4.59 -1.67
CA VAL A 211 -15.37 4.78 -0.21
C VAL A 211 -14.74 6.11 0.17
N ILE A 212 -13.69 6.54 -0.51
CA ILE A 212 -12.91 7.73 -0.19
C ILE A 212 -13.80 8.97 -0.27
N ASP A 213 -14.30 9.29 -1.46
CA ASP A 213 -15.16 10.45 -1.68
C ASP A 213 -16.47 10.38 -0.88
N ASN A 214 -17.04 9.17 -0.77
CA ASN A 214 -18.31 8.99 -0.09
C ASN A 214 -18.19 9.22 1.43
N MET A 215 -17.12 8.74 2.06
CA MET A 215 -16.88 8.97 3.48
C MET A 215 -16.46 10.42 3.74
N ALA A 216 -15.61 11.01 2.91
CA ALA A 216 -15.28 12.45 3.00
C ALA A 216 -16.53 13.35 2.96
N GLN A 217 -17.56 12.95 2.20
CA GLN A 217 -18.86 13.64 2.15
C GLN A 217 -19.81 13.26 3.30
N GLY A 218 -19.44 12.39 4.22
CA GLY A 218 -20.28 11.97 5.36
C GLY A 218 -21.50 11.15 4.98
N ARG A 219 -21.44 10.41 3.85
CA ARG A 219 -22.62 9.70 3.32
C ARG A 219 -23.03 8.50 4.16
N LYS A 220 -22.09 7.84 4.85
CA LYS A 220 -22.33 6.69 5.73
C LYS A 220 -21.70 6.90 7.10
N ALA A 221 -22.11 6.07 8.05
CA ALA A 221 -21.61 6.10 9.42
C ALA A 221 -20.26 5.38 9.57
N LEU A 222 -20.08 4.28 8.84
CA LEU A 222 -18.94 3.35 9.00
C LEU A 222 -18.44 2.85 7.65
N ALA A 223 -17.12 2.69 7.55
CA ALA A 223 -16.49 2.02 6.43
C ALA A 223 -15.24 1.24 6.89
N LEU A 224 -14.98 0.08 6.27
CA LEU A 224 -13.67 -0.56 6.30
C LEU A 224 -12.79 0.16 5.27
N CYS A 225 -11.57 0.59 5.67
CA CYS A 225 -10.75 1.45 4.83
C CYS A 225 -9.27 1.28 5.12
N TYR A 226 -8.42 1.49 4.13
CA TYR A 226 -6.98 1.63 4.31
C TYR A 226 -6.62 2.94 5.01
N SER A 227 -5.56 2.92 5.78
CA SER A 227 -5.16 4.05 6.61
C SER A 227 -4.79 5.31 5.83
N GLY A 228 -4.19 5.19 4.63
CA GLY A 228 -3.89 6.34 3.79
C GLY A 228 -5.15 7.02 3.25
N ASP A 229 -6.12 6.22 2.76
CA ASP A 229 -7.42 6.74 2.34
C ASP A 229 -8.16 7.39 3.52
N ALA A 230 -8.06 6.77 4.71
CA ALA A 230 -8.62 7.34 5.94
C ALA A 230 -7.96 8.67 6.30
N ALA A 231 -6.65 8.81 6.13
CA ALA A 231 -5.95 10.06 6.37
C ALA A 231 -6.46 11.18 5.45
N TYR A 232 -6.63 10.88 4.16
CA TYR A 232 -7.24 11.81 3.22
C TYR A 232 -8.68 12.18 3.61
N ILE A 233 -9.52 11.19 3.93
CA ILE A 233 -10.90 11.40 4.36
C ILE A 233 -10.96 12.31 5.59
N MET A 234 -10.07 12.11 6.57
CA MET A 234 -10.02 12.93 7.79
C MET A 234 -9.50 14.33 7.52
N ALA A 235 -8.58 14.52 6.57
CA ALA A 235 -8.11 15.84 6.15
C ALA A 235 -9.22 16.65 5.46
N GLU A 236 -10.06 15.99 4.64
CA GLU A 236 -11.19 16.63 3.96
C GLU A 236 -12.40 16.88 4.87
N ASN A 237 -12.57 16.10 5.95
CA ASN A 237 -13.73 16.20 6.83
C ASN A 237 -13.36 15.93 8.29
N GLU A 238 -13.31 16.98 9.11
CA GLU A 238 -12.98 16.93 10.55
C GLU A 238 -13.92 16.06 11.39
N ASN A 239 -15.14 15.76 10.89
CA ASN A 239 -16.08 14.87 11.56
C ASN A 239 -15.74 13.38 11.36
N MET A 240 -14.80 13.05 10.48
CA MET A 240 -14.36 11.68 10.30
C MET A 240 -13.28 11.31 11.32
N GLY A 241 -13.26 10.03 11.69
CA GLY A 241 -12.27 9.44 12.54
C GLY A 241 -11.81 8.10 12.01
N TYR A 242 -10.69 7.60 12.53
CA TYR A 242 -10.13 6.30 12.21
C TYR A 242 -9.89 5.51 13.49
N TYR A 243 -10.33 4.26 13.50
CA TYR A 243 -10.24 3.39 14.67
C TYR A 243 -9.62 2.04 14.32
N LEU A 244 -8.68 1.59 15.14
CA LEU A 244 -8.06 0.27 15.06
C LEU A 244 -8.54 -0.59 16.22
N PRO A 245 -9.32 -1.66 15.97
CA PRO A 245 -9.86 -2.53 17.02
C PRO A 245 -8.76 -3.22 17.85
N GLU A 246 -9.07 -3.50 19.12
CA GLU A 246 -8.19 -4.25 20.02
C GLU A 246 -8.04 -5.73 19.64
N SER A 247 -8.93 -6.26 18.81
CA SER A 247 -8.78 -7.61 18.23
C SER A 247 -7.65 -7.71 17.21
N GLY A 248 -7.03 -6.57 16.85
CA GLY A 248 -5.97 -6.48 15.84
C GLY A 248 -6.50 -6.26 14.44
N THR A 249 -5.60 -6.01 13.52
CA THR A 249 -5.91 -5.74 12.12
C THR A 249 -4.77 -6.16 11.20
N ASN A 250 -4.93 -5.93 9.89
CA ASN A 250 -3.88 -6.03 8.89
C ASN A 250 -2.93 -4.84 9.00
N LEU A 251 -1.65 -5.12 9.22
CA LEU A 251 -0.53 -4.22 9.02
C LEU A 251 0.10 -4.61 7.68
N TRP A 252 0.01 -3.74 6.68
CA TRP A 252 0.44 -4.04 5.32
C TRP A 252 1.67 -3.22 4.92
N TYR A 253 2.45 -3.79 4.00
CA TYR A 253 3.64 -3.18 3.42
C TYR A 253 3.61 -3.33 1.90
N ASP A 254 3.85 -2.23 1.20
CA ASP A 254 4.24 -2.25 -0.20
C ASP A 254 5.71 -1.91 -0.29
N SER A 255 6.47 -2.69 -1.07
CA SER A 255 7.92 -2.52 -1.11
C SER A 255 8.46 -2.61 -2.53
N MET A 256 9.54 -1.89 -2.77
CA MET A 256 10.31 -1.96 -4.01
C MET A 256 11.17 -3.22 -4.02
N VAL A 257 11.05 -4.02 -5.07
CA VAL A 257 11.80 -5.27 -5.27
C VAL A 257 12.38 -5.33 -6.68
N ILE A 258 13.44 -6.11 -6.86
CA ILE A 258 14.12 -6.29 -8.16
C ILE A 258 13.87 -7.71 -8.66
N PRO A 259 13.19 -7.90 -9.82
CA PRO A 259 12.99 -9.21 -10.42
C PRO A 259 14.28 -9.94 -10.73
N ALA A 260 14.26 -11.28 -10.68
CA ALA A 260 15.43 -12.12 -10.99
C ALA A 260 15.96 -11.92 -12.42
N ASN A 261 15.09 -11.55 -13.37
CA ASN A 261 15.41 -11.31 -14.78
C ASN A 261 15.65 -9.84 -15.12
N ALA A 262 15.74 -8.94 -14.12
CA ALA A 262 15.99 -7.51 -14.33
C ALA A 262 17.29 -7.27 -15.10
N LYS A 263 17.27 -6.31 -16.04
CA LYS A 263 18.39 -6.01 -16.93
C LYS A 263 19.28 -4.87 -16.42
N ASN A 264 18.69 -3.93 -15.69
CA ASN A 264 19.33 -2.69 -15.26
C ASN A 264 19.46 -2.65 -13.72
N VAL A 265 20.09 -3.67 -13.13
CA VAL A 265 20.11 -3.87 -11.67
C VAL A 265 20.73 -2.69 -10.90
N GLU A 266 21.81 -2.08 -11.42
CA GLU A 266 22.44 -0.92 -10.78
C GLU A 266 21.52 0.32 -10.85
N LEU A 267 20.89 0.54 -12.00
CA LEU A 267 19.92 1.62 -12.19
C LEU A 267 18.66 1.42 -11.33
N ALA A 268 18.25 0.16 -11.12
CA ALA A 268 17.15 -0.17 -10.22
C ALA A 268 17.48 0.21 -8.75
N HIS A 269 18.70 -0.06 -8.30
CA HIS A 269 19.15 0.37 -6.95
C HIS A 269 19.22 1.91 -6.84
N GLU A 270 19.70 2.57 -7.88
CA GLU A 270 19.70 4.05 -7.93
C GLU A 270 18.29 4.61 -7.84
N PHE A 271 17.33 3.98 -8.53
CA PHE A 271 15.92 4.37 -8.45
C PHE A 271 15.36 4.17 -7.02
N ILE A 272 15.65 3.03 -6.39
CA ILE A 272 15.23 2.77 -5.00
C ILE A 272 15.79 3.83 -4.05
N ASN A 273 17.08 4.14 -4.13
CA ASN A 273 17.70 5.21 -3.33
C ASN A 273 17.05 6.57 -3.56
N PHE A 274 16.82 6.90 -4.83
CA PHE A 274 16.24 8.19 -5.23
C PHE A 274 14.81 8.36 -4.66
N VAL A 275 13.98 7.36 -4.88
CA VAL A 275 12.57 7.37 -4.45
C VAL A 275 12.43 7.42 -2.91
N THR A 276 13.39 6.81 -2.19
CA THR A 276 13.39 6.75 -0.72
C THR A 276 13.99 8.01 -0.08
N SER A 277 14.79 8.80 -0.83
CA SER A 277 15.39 10.03 -0.31
C SER A 277 14.32 11.02 0.13
N TYR A 278 14.68 11.91 1.09
CA TYR A 278 13.75 12.83 1.74
C TYR A 278 12.81 13.57 0.78
N ASP A 279 13.36 14.24 -0.24
CA ASP A 279 12.56 15.10 -1.13
C ASP A 279 11.48 14.30 -1.89
N TYR A 280 11.81 13.09 -2.36
CA TYR A 280 10.92 12.28 -3.16
C TYR A 280 10.01 11.36 -2.31
N ALA A 281 10.48 10.93 -1.15
CA ALA A 281 9.63 10.27 -0.16
C ALA A 281 8.56 11.22 0.37
N TYR A 282 8.92 12.51 0.55
CA TYR A 282 7.98 13.57 0.92
C TYR A 282 6.94 13.83 -0.19
N ASP A 283 7.40 14.01 -1.45
CA ASP A 283 6.52 14.21 -2.62
C ASP A 283 5.54 13.02 -2.79
N ASN A 284 6.05 11.79 -2.68
CA ASN A 284 5.25 10.58 -2.74
C ASN A 284 4.19 10.51 -1.64
N SER A 285 4.59 10.70 -0.38
CA SER A 285 3.68 10.57 0.77
C SER A 285 2.63 11.69 0.79
N SER A 286 3.01 12.91 0.44
CA SER A 286 2.09 14.04 0.34
C SER A 286 1.07 13.87 -0.79
N TYR A 287 1.51 13.28 -1.92
CA TYR A 287 0.63 13.06 -3.08
C TYR A 287 -0.34 11.89 -2.86
N VAL A 288 0.17 10.76 -2.34
CA VAL A 288 -0.61 9.52 -2.20
C VAL A 288 -1.40 9.48 -0.88
N GLY A 289 -0.90 10.15 0.17
CA GLY A 289 -1.51 10.13 1.51
C GLY A 289 -1.09 8.95 2.38
N TYR A 290 -0.21 8.07 1.89
CA TYR A 290 0.23 6.89 2.64
C TYR A 290 1.49 7.17 3.45
N THR A 291 1.64 6.41 4.54
CA THR A 291 2.72 6.57 5.50
C THR A 291 4.08 6.34 4.85
N SER A 292 4.96 7.33 4.96
CA SER A 292 6.32 7.25 4.44
C SER A 292 7.17 6.25 5.24
N PRO A 293 8.01 5.44 4.57
CA PRO A 293 9.04 4.67 5.25
C PRO A 293 10.25 5.51 5.66
N ASN A 294 10.44 6.71 5.10
CA ASN A 294 11.52 7.63 5.47
C ASN A 294 11.21 8.29 6.81
N GLN A 295 12.11 8.14 7.79
CA GLN A 295 11.88 8.60 9.17
C GLN A 295 11.71 10.11 9.26
N GLU A 296 12.52 10.89 8.55
CA GLU A 296 12.45 12.34 8.59
C GLU A 296 11.16 12.87 7.97
N VAL A 297 10.71 12.26 6.87
CA VAL A 297 9.41 12.56 6.23
C VAL A 297 8.25 12.21 7.15
N LEU A 298 8.31 11.03 7.80
CA LEU A 298 7.32 10.60 8.76
C LEU A 298 7.17 11.62 9.90
N ASP A 299 8.31 12.06 10.46
CA ASP A 299 8.34 13.03 11.55
C ASP A 299 7.82 14.42 11.13
N VAL A 300 8.17 14.87 9.93
CA VAL A 300 7.73 16.18 9.40
C VAL A 300 6.23 16.16 9.08
N LEU A 301 5.73 15.15 8.40
CA LEU A 301 4.32 15.10 7.98
C LEU A 301 3.36 14.86 9.16
N SER A 302 3.77 14.12 10.18
CA SER A 302 2.94 13.86 11.37
C SER A 302 3.17 14.81 12.53
N GLY A 303 4.25 15.62 12.48
CA GLY A 303 4.65 16.55 13.52
C GLY A 303 3.87 17.86 13.53
N GLU A 304 4.26 18.78 14.43
CA GLU A 304 3.64 20.11 14.55
C GLU A 304 3.75 20.92 13.24
N GLY A 305 2.62 21.30 12.67
CA GLY A 305 2.50 21.99 11.40
C GLY A 305 2.59 21.12 10.15
N GLY A 306 2.69 19.79 10.29
CA GLY A 306 2.69 18.86 9.17
C GLY A 306 1.27 18.59 8.64
N ASP A 307 1.19 18.12 7.40
CA ASP A 307 -0.10 17.90 6.71
C ASP A 307 -0.98 16.85 7.40
N TYR A 308 -0.38 15.93 8.17
CA TYR A 308 -1.05 14.87 8.90
C TYR A 308 -0.97 15.04 10.43
N GLU A 309 -0.72 16.27 10.93
CA GLU A 309 -0.74 16.55 12.36
C GLU A 309 -2.09 16.14 12.99
N GLY A 310 -2.03 15.28 14.00
CA GLY A 310 -3.23 14.78 14.71
C GLY A 310 -4.08 13.78 13.94
N ILE A 311 -3.70 13.39 12.72
CA ILE A 311 -4.38 12.36 11.93
C ILE A 311 -3.80 10.99 12.29
N ASN A 312 -4.48 10.28 13.20
CA ASN A 312 -4.02 8.99 13.70
C ASN A 312 -3.98 7.87 12.63
N ALA A 313 -4.69 8.04 11.51
CA ALA A 313 -4.65 7.13 10.39
C ALA A 313 -3.28 7.12 9.68
N TYR A 314 -2.54 8.25 9.72
CA TYR A 314 -1.23 8.35 9.09
C TYR A 314 -0.13 7.63 9.89
N LEU A 315 -0.34 7.36 11.19
CA LEU A 315 0.63 6.70 12.06
C LEU A 315 0.18 5.26 12.39
N PRO A 316 0.67 4.25 11.67
CA PRO A 316 0.34 2.86 11.97
C PRO A 316 0.73 2.45 13.40
N ARG A 317 -0.07 1.60 14.02
CA ARG A 317 0.14 1.08 15.37
C ARG A 317 1.21 -0.02 15.35
N VAL A 318 2.47 0.34 15.56
CA VAL A 318 3.61 -0.58 15.50
C VAL A 318 3.73 -1.43 16.75
N GLY A 319 4.04 -2.72 16.58
CA GLY A 319 4.35 -3.64 17.69
C GLY A 319 3.13 -4.07 18.50
N TYR A 320 1.91 -3.82 18.02
CA TYR A 320 0.72 -4.34 18.66
C TYR A 320 0.58 -5.85 18.39
N PRO A 321 0.51 -6.70 19.43
CA PRO A 321 0.69 -8.15 19.27
C PRO A 321 -0.40 -8.87 18.45
N LYS A 322 -1.55 -8.22 18.26
CA LYS A 322 -2.67 -8.79 17.50
C LYS A 322 -2.76 -8.27 16.06
N ASP A 323 -1.95 -7.26 15.71
CA ASP A 323 -1.84 -6.83 14.32
C ASP A 323 -0.96 -7.84 13.57
N GLU A 324 -1.39 -8.21 12.38
CA GLU A 324 -0.72 -9.24 11.58
C GLU A 324 -0.44 -8.71 10.17
N VAL A 325 0.59 -9.26 9.55
CA VAL A 325 0.88 -9.10 8.13
C VAL A 325 0.31 -10.31 7.39
N PHE A 326 -0.24 -10.14 6.20
CA PHE A 326 -0.71 -11.27 5.40
C PHE A 326 0.43 -12.21 5.04
N VAL A 327 0.18 -13.51 5.21
CA VAL A 327 1.05 -14.59 4.75
C VAL A 327 0.42 -15.22 3.52
N PHE A 328 1.22 -15.41 2.47
CA PHE A 328 0.73 -16.06 1.26
C PHE A 328 0.47 -17.55 1.49
N ASN A 329 -0.77 -17.98 1.22
CA ASN A 329 -1.17 -19.38 1.14
C ASN A 329 -2.18 -19.55 0.00
N ASP A 330 -1.80 -20.26 -1.06
CA ASP A 330 -2.60 -20.37 -2.27
C ASP A 330 -3.91 -21.17 -2.05
N ASP A 331 -3.90 -22.16 -1.16
CA ASP A 331 -5.11 -22.95 -0.88
C ASP A 331 -6.12 -22.13 -0.06
N THR A 332 -5.65 -21.44 0.98
CA THR A 332 -6.50 -20.51 1.77
C THR A 332 -7.04 -19.39 0.90
N ARG A 333 -6.22 -18.80 0.03
CA ARG A 333 -6.66 -17.76 -0.92
C ARG A 333 -7.79 -18.24 -1.82
N LYS A 334 -7.68 -19.45 -2.38
CA LYS A 334 -8.74 -20.04 -3.21
C LYS A 334 -10.05 -20.25 -2.43
N ILE A 335 -9.94 -20.71 -1.18
CA ILE A 335 -11.11 -20.91 -0.31
C ILE A 335 -11.77 -19.54 -0.05
N ILE A 336 -11.01 -18.54 0.38
CA ILE A 336 -11.51 -17.18 0.69
C ILE A 336 -12.16 -16.56 -0.54
N GLY A 337 -11.53 -16.60 -1.72
CA GLY A 337 -12.08 -16.06 -2.97
C GLY A 337 -13.40 -16.69 -3.37
N ASN A 338 -13.52 -18.02 -3.23
CA ASN A 338 -14.79 -18.72 -3.47
C ASN A 338 -15.87 -18.32 -2.47
N LEU A 339 -15.52 -18.17 -1.19
CA LEU A 339 -16.46 -17.78 -0.14
C LEU A 339 -16.89 -16.31 -0.29
N TRP A 340 -15.95 -15.40 -0.61
CA TRP A 340 -16.26 -13.99 -0.88
C TRP A 340 -17.24 -13.81 -2.04
N SER A 341 -17.07 -14.57 -3.11
CA SER A 341 -18.03 -14.56 -4.23
C SER A 341 -19.44 -14.92 -3.76
N LYS A 342 -19.59 -15.88 -2.83
CA LYS A 342 -20.90 -16.25 -2.24
C LYS A 342 -21.44 -15.17 -1.31
N VAL A 343 -20.57 -14.44 -0.56
CA VAL A 343 -20.98 -13.29 0.24
C VAL A 343 -21.57 -12.20 -0.65
N LYS A 344 -20.92 -11.86 -1.77
CA LYS A 344 -21.43 -10.87 -2.74
C LYS A 344 -22.78 -11.27 -3.34
N ILE A 345 -22.97 -12.55 -3.63
CA ILE A 345 -24.29 -13.09 -4.07
C ILE A 345 -25.33 -12.91 -2.95
N ALA A 346 -24.99 -13.22 -1.70
CA ALA A 346 -25.90 -13.04 -0.57
C ALA A 346 -26.28 -11.55 -0.36
N ALA A 347 -25.32 -10.63 -0.52
CA ALA A 347 -25.56 -9.20 -0.48
C ALA A 347 -26.54 -8.73 -1.57
N SER A 348 -26.33 -9.19 -2.82
CA SER A 348 -27.19 -8.87 -3.96
C SER A 348 -28.64 -9.36 -3.76
N ASN A 349 -28.82 -10.50 -3.09
CA ASN A 349 -30.15 -11.07 -2.82
C ASN A 349 -30.86 -10.40 -1.61
N ALA A 350 -30.13 -9.70 -0.77
CA ALA A 350 -30.67 -9.01 0.42
C ALA A 350 -31.20 -7.61 0.10
N ASN A 351 -30.72 -7.00 -0.97
CA ASN A 351 -31.14 -5.67 -1.47
C ASN A 351 -32.33 -5.79 -2.43
#